data_5e7a15046a59aca3fdbd28406302ea2e
#
_entry.id   5e7a15046a59aca3fdbd28406302ea2e
#
_cell.length_a   1.000
_cell.length_b   1.000
_cell.length_c   1.000
_cell.angle_alpha   90.00
_cell.angle_beta   90.00
_cell.angle_gamma   90.00
#
_symmetry.space_group_name_H-M   'P 1'
#
loop_
_entity.id
_entity.type
_entity.pdbx_description
1 polymer ?
#
loop_
_entity_poly.entity_id
_entity_poly.type
_entity_poly.pdbx_seq_one_letter_code
_entity_poly.pdbx_strand_id
1 'polypeptide(L)'
;MASPSMLSPRSGGLLALAAFLLAPAAGGADWPTFRGPGRTAVAPDTGLLAAWPADGPPLAWEAAGAGRGYASLAIAAGRIYTLGDGLSTAGDADEYLTCFDRATGKPLWKTKTGQPWTDGQESWQSSRSTPTVDGDTVYVITPFGQLVACRTTDGKELFRIDLKAEFGGTKGDSWGYSESVTIDGDRLICTPGGEQATMVALDKKTGRRLWACPIKLDRGAGHSSIVVSTVKGKRIYVQTTASGAFAVEAATGRFLWAYPIEQTTAVIPTPIVRDDLVFFSAGYKRGGALLRQVPGAGGAVTVEEIYGLKTDLANKHGGIVLVGDHLYGDSDDKGIPFCAELMTGKVVWKERGSGKGSATVVAADGHLYIRYADGTVSLVRADPNGYEEVSSFKVPGSGDRPGWAHMVILDGLLYLREGDRILCYDLRAT
;
A
#
# COMPACT_ATOMS: atom_id res chain seq x y z
N MET A 1 -80.95 43.57 -27.28
CA MET A 1 -79.95 43.44 -28.31
C MET A 1 -78.62 43.83 -27.64
N ALA A 2 -77.82 42.91 -27.20
CA ALA A 2 -76.54 43.12 -26.56
C ALA A 2 -75.53 42.25 -27.24
N SER A 3 -74.49 42.83 -27.80
CA SER A 3 -73.32 42.16 -28.41
C SER A 3 -72.32 41.65 -27.36
N PRO A 4 -71.66 40.51 -27.53
CA PRO A 4 -70.69 40.02 -26.61
C PRO A 4 -69.28 40.58 -26.92
N SER A 5 -68.52 40.95 -25.87
CA SER A 5 -67.16 41.39 -25.88
C SER A 5 -66.25 40.18 -26.01
N MET A 6 -65.29 40.24 -26.95
CA MET A 6 -64.17 39.28 -27.12
C MET A 6 -63.13 39.50 -26.07
N LEU A 7 -62.72 38.43 -25.37
CA LEU A 7 -61.52 38.32 -24.52
C LEU A 7 -60.36 37.79 -25.33
N SER A 8 -59.24 38.51 -25.39
CA SER A 8 -58.00 38.07 -26.00
C SER A 8 -57.20 37.15 -25.04
N PRO A 9 -56.47 36.13 -25.54
CA PRO A 9 -55.64 35.26 -24.71
C PRO A 9 -54.30 35.90 -24.38
N ARG A 10 -53.99 35.93 -23.08
CA ARG A 10 -52.64 36.29 -22.59
C ARG A 10 -51.67 35.12 -22.86
N SER A 11 -50.62 35.38 -23.65
CA SER A 11 -49.48 34.50 -23.84
C SER A 11 -48.63 34.49 -22.59
N GLY A 12 -48.67 33.37 -21.86
CA GLY A 12 -47.74 33.06 -20.76
C GLY A 12 -46.45 32.50 -21.35
N GLY A 13 -45.38 33.26 -21.27
CA GLY A 13 -44.03 32.77 -21.60
C GLY A 13 -43.51 31.83 -20.53
N LEU A 14 -43.31 30.55 -20.89
CA LEU A 14 -42.54 29.60 -20.07
C LEU A 14 -41.03 29.98 -20.13
N LEU A 15 -40.49 30.48 -19.05
CA LEU A 15 -39.05 30.51 -18.85
C LEU A 15 -38.54 29.08 -18.56
N ALA A 16 -37.90 28.47 -19.53
CA ALA A 16 -37.16 27.22 -19.33
C ALA A 16 -35.87 27.53 -18.54
N LEU A 17 -35.86 27.16 -17.28
CA LEU A 17 -34.66 27.15 -16.46
C LEU A 17 -33.78 25.99 -16.96
N ALA A 18 -32.72 26.30 -17.73
CA ALA A 18 -31.69 25.33 -18.07
C ALA A 18 -30.86 25.06 -16.82
N ALA A 19 -31.12 23.96 -16.12
CA ALA A 19 -30.22 23.44 -15.09
C ALA A 19 -28.97 22.90 -15.79
N PHE A 20 -27.87 23.66 -15.71
CA PHE A 20 -26.54 23.15 -16.01
C PHE A 20 -26.20 22.12 -14.93
N LEU A 21 -26.41 20.85 -15.24
CA LEU A 21 -25.76 19.75 -14.51
C LEU A 21 -24.27 19.86 -14.79
N LEU A 22 -23.52 20.45 -13.85
CA LEU A 22 -22.09 20.27 -13.77
C LEU A 22 -21.86 18.77 -13.58
N ALA A 23 -21.49 18.06 -14.66
CA ALA A 23 -20.90 16.74 -14.53
C ALA A 23 -19.73 16.86 -13.58
N PRO A 24 -19.60 16.00 -12.56
CA PRO A 24 -18.37 15.95 -11.78
C PRO A 24 -17.26 15.73 -12.78
N ALA A 25 -16.23 16.58 -12.72
CA ALA A 25 -14.98 16.30 -13.43
C ALA A 25 -14.60 14.87 -13.06
N ALA A 26 -14.40 13.99 -14.04
CA ALA A 26 -13.88 12.65 -13.82
C ALA A 26 -12.50 12.84 -13.18
N GLY A 27 -12.49 12.90 -11.84
CA GLY A 27 -11.26 12.79 -11.07
C GLY A 27 -10.70 11.43 -11.42
N GLY A 28 -9.48 11.39 -11.99
CA GLY A 28 -8.78 10.14 -12.23
C GLY A 28 -8.78 9.28 -10.96
N ALA A 29 -8.63 7.97 -11.12
CA ALA A 29 -8.57 7.06 -10.01
C ALA A 29 -7.46 7.50 -9.02
N ASP A 30 -7.63 7.22 -7.73
CA ASP A 30 -6.64 7.48 -6.69
C ASP A 30 -5.90 6.19 -6.31
N TRP A 31 -4.65 6.33 -5.89
CA TRP A 31 -3.84 5.30 -5.25
C TRP A 31 -3.46 5.77 -3.83
N PRO A 32 -4.42 5.87 -2.91
CA PRO A 32 -4.31 6.73 -1.73
C PRO A 32 -3.48 6.12 -0.59
N THR A 33 -2.99 4.89 -0.74
CA THR A 33 -2.26 4.17 0.31
C THR A 33 -1.31 3.13 -0.27
N PHE A 34 -0.47 2.54 0.58
CA PHE A 34 0.42 1.43 0.22
C PHE A 34 -0.34 0.31 -0.47
N ARG A 35 0.13 -0.10 -1.66
CA ARG A 35 -0.48 -1.12 -2.53
C ARG A 35 -1.87 -0.76 -3.08
N GLY A 36 -2.26 0.52 -3.03
CA GLY A 36 -3.49 1.04 -3.62
C GLY A 36 -4.77 0.64 -2.89
N PRO A 37 -5.92 0.87 -3.53
CA PRO A 37 -7.22 0.51 -2.98
C PRO A 37 -7.28 -0.97 -2.58
N GLY A 38 -7.78 -1.25 -1.37
CA GLY A 38 -7.81 -2.62 -0.83
C GLY A 38 -6.45 -3.28 -0.60
N ARG A 39 -5.35 -2.58 -0.81
CA ARG A 39 -3.96 -3.06 -0.67
C ARG A 39 -3.64 -4.27 -1.55
N THR A 40 -4.25 -4.35 -2.72
CA THR A 40 -4.12 -5.49 -3.64
C THR A 40 -2.85 -5.42 -4.49
N ALA A 41 -2.30 -4.23 -4.73
CA ALA A 41 -1.28 -3.93 -5.73
C ALA A 41 -1.69 -4.39 -7.14
N VAL A 42 -3.00 -4.29 -7.44
CA VAL A 42 -3.56 -4.52 -8.77
C VAL A 42 -4.18 -3.21 -9.24
N ALA A 43 -3.63 -2.62 -10.29
CA ALA A 43 -4.17 -1.41 -10.90
C ALA A 43 -5.30 -1.77 -11.86
N PRO A 44 -6.36 -0.95 -11.92
CA PRO A 44 -7.49 -1.18 -12.83
C PRO A 44 -7.20 -0.72 -14.27
N ASP A 45 -6.03 -0.17 -14.52
CA ASP A 45 -5.63 0.38 -15.81
C ASP A 45 -5.62 -0.67 -16.91
N THR A 46 -6.04 -0.28 -18.11
CA THR A 46 -6.07 -1.10 -19.33
C THR A 46 -5.56 -0.29 -20.52
N GLY A 47 -5.23 -0.97 -21.64
CA GLY A 47 -4.67 -0.31 -22.83
C GLY A 47 -3.25 0.18 -22.62
N LEU A 48 -2.50 -0.54 -21.78
CA LEU A 48 -1.11 -0.23 -21.49
C LEU A 48 -0.17 -0.84 -22.56
N LEU A 49 1.05 -0.29 -22.66
CA LEU A 49 2.09 -0.82 -23.54
C LEU A 49 2.32 -2.30 -23.28
N ALA A 50 2.13 -3.13 -24.30
CA ALA A 50 2.33 -4.57 -24.22
C ALA A 50 3.82 -4.97 -24.21
N ALA A 51 4.72 -4.05 -24.60
CA ALA A 51 6.17 -4.22 -24.57
C ALA A 51 6.86 -2.85 -24.48
N TRP A 52 8.08 -2.81 -24.00
CA TRP A 52 8.90 -1.61 -23.88
C TRP A 52 10.17 -1.71 -24.74
N PRO A 53 10.73 -0.57 -25.21
CA PRO A 53 12.11 -0.49 -25.69
C PRO A 53 13.12 -0.91 -24.62
N ALA A 54 14.36 -1.16 -25.03
CA ALA A 54 15.45 -1.51 -24.10
C ALA A 54 15.72 -0.45 -23.02
N ASP A 55 15.41 0.82 -23.34
CA ASP A 55 15.56 1.94 -22.41
C ASP A 55 14.34 2.13 -21.49
N GLY A 56 13.34 1.27 -21.60
CA GLY A 56 12.09 1.33 -20.85
C GLY A 56 11.00 2.15 -21.56
N PRO A 57 9.83 2.32 -20.91
CA PRO A 57 8.76 3.16 -21.42
C PRO A 57 9.18 4.63 -21.44
N PRO A 58 8.50 5.49 -22.21
CA PRO A 58 8.82 6.93 -22.29
C PRO A 58 8.77 7.59 -20.91
N LEU A 59 9.83 8.30 -20.53
CA LEU A 59 9.86 9.11 -19.32
C LEU A 59 9.04 10.39 -19.53
N ALA A 60 7.94 10.54 -18.79
CA ALA A 60 7.09 11.73 -18.84
C ALA A 60 7.70 12.89 -18.05
N TRP A 61 8.19 12.61 -16.85
CA TRP A 61 8.92 13.56 -16.02
C TRP A 61 9.72 12.85 -14.92
N GLU A 62 10.71 13.57 -14.38
CA GLU A 62 11.49 13.19 -13.21
C GLU A 62 11.49 14.35 -12.21
N ALA A 63 11.44 14.05 -10.92
CA ALA A 63 11.49 15.04 -9.84
C ALA A 63 12.44 14.57 -8.74
N ALA A 64 13.09 15.51 -8.06
CA ALA A 64 13.90 15.29 -6.86
C ALA A 64 13.20 15.86 -5.62
N GLY A 65 13.69 15.50 -4.44
CA GLY A 65 13.19 16.03 -3.16
C GLY A 65 12.30 15.05 -2.39
N ALA A 66 12.23 13.77 -2.80
CA ALA A 66 11.55 12.73 -2.04
C ALA A 66 12.34 12.31 -0.78
N GLY A 67 13.61 12.68 -0.69
CA GLY A 67 14.54 12.24 0.35
C GLY A 67 14.97 10.78 0.18
N ARG A 68 15.91 10.31 1.03
CA ARG A 68 16.25 8.88 1.06
C ARG A 68 15.05 8.11 1.61
N GLY A 69 14.88 6.87 1.22
CA GLY A 69 13.87 5.98 1.81
C GLY A 69 13.28 4.96 0.86
N TYR A 70 12.43 4.13 1.45
CA TYR A 70 11.75 3.00 0.80
C TYR A 70 10.22 3.12 0.84
N ALA A 71 9.69 4.23 1.36
CA ALA A 71 8.27 4.52 1.25
C ALA A 71 7.86 4.53 -0.22
N SER A 72 6.75 3.89 -0.53
CA SER A 72 6.10 4.03 -1.84
C SER A 72 5.41 5.40 -1.94
N LEU A 73 4.68 5.59 -3.00
CA LEU A 73 3.93 6.81 -3.27
C LEU A 73 2.45 6.58 -2.94
N ALA A 74 1.83 7.54 -2.26
CA ALA A 74 0.38 7.66 -2.20
C ALA A 74 -0.03 8.78 -3.16
N ILE A 75 -1.01 8.52 -4.01
CA ILE A 75 -1.46 9.47 -5.03
C ILE A 75 -2.96 9.70 -4.85
N ALA A 76 -3.34 10.94 -4.60
CA ALA A 76 -4.74 11.32 -4.45
C ALA A 76 -4.96 12.80 -4.80
N ALA A 77 -6.11 13.11 -5.40
CA ALA A 77 -6.54 14.45 -5.73
C ALA A 77 -5.46 15.26 -6.49
N GLY A 78 -4.78 14.63 -7.46
CA GLY A 78 -3.75 15.27 -8.28
C GLY A 78 -2.43 15.54 -7.57
N ARG A 79 -2.18 14.90 -6.43
CA ARG A 79 -0.96 15.06 -5.62
C ARG A 79 -0.31 13.72 -5.32
N ILE A 80 1.02 13.75 -5.15
CA ILE A 80 1.83 12.61 -4.74
C ILE A 80 2.39 12.90 -3.36
N TYR A 81 2.33 11.92 -2.48
CA TYR A 81 2.86 12.00 -1.11
C TYR A 81 3.85 10.86 -0.86
N THR A 82 4.97 11.18 -0.22
CA THR A 82 5.95 10.17 0.20
C THR A 82 6.69 10.62 1.46
N LEU A 83 7.31 9.66 2.16
CA LEU A 83 8.08 9.90 3.38
C LEU A 83 9.56 9.62 3.11
N GLY A 84 10.43 10.52 3.46
CA GLY A 84 11.88 10.35 3.28
C GLY A 84 12.69 11.26 4.19
N ASP A 85 13.99 11.02 4.30
CA ASP A 85 14.87 11.87 5.07
C ASP A 85 15.81 12.73 4.20
N GLY A 86 16.27 13.83 4.75
CA GLY A 86 17.11 14.80 4.07
C GLY A 86 18.61 14.48 4.08
N LEU A 87 19.04 13.31 4.56
CA LEU A 87 20.48 13.00 4.68
C LEU A 87 21.25 12.97 3.34
N SER A 88 20.53 12.86 2.22
CA SER A 88 21.13 13.04 0.89
C SER A 88 21.39 14.50 0.53
N THR A 89 20.84 15.44 1.31
CA THR A 89 20.94 16.89 1.05
C THR A 89 21.75 17.56 2.17
N ALA A 90 22.81 18.24 1.84
CA ALA A 90 23.68 18.90 2.82
C ALA A 90 22.89 19.86 3.71
N GLY A 91 23.01 19.65 5.05
CA GLY A 91 22.42 20.50 6.06
C GLY A 91 20.96 20.23 6.45
N ASP A 92 20.32 19.18 5.89
CA ASP A 92 18.92 18.83 6.19
C ASP A 92 18.80 17.32 6.49
N ALA A 93 19.03 16.94 7.73
CA ALA A 93 19.07 15.53 8.13
C ALA A 93 17.74 14.95 8.62
N ASP A 94 16.69 15.77 8.76
CA ASP A 94 15.41 15.35 9.34
C ASP A 94 14.58 14.48 8.38
N GLU A 95 13.58 13.79 8.93
CA GLU A 95 12.56 13.09 8.14
C GLU A 95 11.43 14.02 7.76
N TYR A 96 10.95 13.91 6.53
CA TYR A 96 9.90 14.73 5.96
C TYR A 96 8.81 13.92 5.26
N LEU A 97 7.57 14.31 5.47
CA LEU A 97 6.47 14.06 4.57
C LEU A 97 6.50 15.13 3.46
N THR A 98 6.67 14.70 2.22
CA THR A 98 6.75 15.60 1.06
C THR A 98 5.58 15.38 0.12
N CYS A 99 5.01 16.47 -0.38
CA CYS A 99 3.92 16.49 -1.35
C CYS A 99 4.42 17.09 -2.66
N PHE A 100 4.05 16.45 -3.78
CA PHE A 100 4.36 16.90 -5.13
C PHE A 100 3.07 17.07 -5.94
N ASP A 101 3.11 17.95 -6.92
CA ASP A 101 2.12 18.02 -7.98
C ASP A 101 2.24 16.79 -8.89
N ARG A 102 1.15 16.07 -9.10
CA ARG A 102 1.17 14.81 -9.87
C ARG A 102 1.49 15.02 -11.35
N ALA A 103 1.03 16.10 -11.93
CA ALA A 103 1.18 16.34 -13.37
C ALA A 103 2.61 16.75 -13.76
N THR A 104 3.31 17.43 -12.84
CA THR A 104 4.62 18.04 -13.12
C THR A 104 5.77 17.50 -12.31
N GLY A 105 5.51 16.76 -11.24
CA GLY A 105 6.51 16.33 -10.28
C GLY A 105 7.06 17.46 -9.39
N LYS A 106 6.55 18.69 -9.47
CA LYS A 106 7.06 19.82 -8.66
C LYS A 106 6.72 19.64 -7.19
N PRO A 107 7.68 19.84 -6.26
CA PRO A 107 7.39 19.89 -4.84
C PRO A 107 6.40 21.02 -4.52
N LEU A 108 5.37 20.72 -3.74
CA LEU A 108 4.35 21.69 -3.29
C LEU A 108 4.62 22.13 -1.86
N TRP A 109 4.88 21.19 -0.97
CA TRP A 109 5.22 21.43 0.43
C TRP A 109 5.95 20.22 1.02
N LYS A 110 6.71 20.44 2.11
CA LYS A 110 7.28 19.41 2.95
C LYS A 110 7.06 19.72 4.42
N THR A 111 6.79 18.70 5.23
CA THR A 111 6.56 18.81 6.67
C THR A 111 7.50 17.89 7.42
N LYS A 112 8.25 18.44 8.36
CA LYS A 112 9.13 17.66 9.25
C LYS A 112 8.29 16.72 10.09
N THR A 113 8.57 15.41 10.00
CA THR A 113 7.88 14.36 10.76
C THR A 113 8.68 13.87 11.94
N GLY A 114 9.99 13.92 11.87
CA GLY A 114 10.84 13.48 12.96
C GLY A 114 12.32 13.44 12.60
N GLN A 115 13.03 12.56 13.30
CA GLN A 115 14.44 12.27 13.05
C GLN A 115 14.56 11.18 11.97
N PRO A 116 15.66 11.15 11.20
CA PRO A 116 15.92 10.11 10.23
C PRO A 116 16.28 8.80 10.95
N TRP A 117 15.91 7.67 10.36
CA TRP A 117 16.34 6.37 10.82
C TRP A 117 17.73 6.06 10.28
N THR A 118 18.72 5.99 11.16
CA THR A 118 20.15 5.83 10.80
C THR A 118 20.79 4.56 11.35
N ASP A 119 20.01 3.66 11.96
CA ASP A 119 20.53 2.41 12.48
C ASP A 119 20.78 1.40 11.36
N GLY A 120 21.77 0.52 11.59
CA GLY A 120 22.14 -0.54 10.66
C GLY A 120 22.98 -0.07 9.48
N GLN A 121 23.04 -0.89 8.43
CA GLN A 121 23.78 -0.61 7.21
C GLN A 121 23.18 0.61 6.50
N GLU A 122 24.01 1.53 6.01
CA GLU A 122 23.59 2.79 5.40
C GLU A 122 22.55 2.59 4.27
N SER A 123 22.77 1.60 3.42
CA SER A 123 21.83 1.27 2.34
C SER A 123 20.46 0.77 2.82
N TRP A 124 20.26 0.50 4.11
CA TRP A 124 18.99 0.04 4.70
C TRP A 124 18.34 1.10 5.60
N GLN A 125 18.98 2.25 5.76
CA GLN A 125 18.48 3.35 6.60
C GLN A 125 17.29 4.06 5.95
N SER A 126 16.65 4.94 6.73
CA SER A 126 15.58 5.85 6.33
C SER A 126 14.17 5.26 6.37
N SER A 127 13.20 6.06 5.95
CA SER A 127 11.75 5.85 6.08
C SER A 127 11.24 4.72 5.18
N ARG A 128 10.24 3.98 5.65
CA ARG A 128 9.62 2.87 4.92
C ARG A 128 8.10 2.97 4.82
N SER A 129 7.46 3.64 5.78
CA SER A 129 6.00 3.83 5.80
C SER A 129 5.55 4.64 4.59
N THR A 130 4.60 4.11 3.83
CA THR A 130 3.95 4.85 2.75
C THR A 130 2.80 5.66 3.35
N PRO A 131 2.65 6.95 2.99
CA PRO A 131 1.53 7.75 3.45
C PRO A 131 0.18 7.14 3.09
N THR A 132 -0.84 7.41 3.91
CA THR A 132 -2.24 7.11 3.59
C THR A 132 -3.03 8.41 3.54
N VAL A 133 -3.72 8.65 2.43
CA VAL A 133 -4.52 9.84 2.19
C VAL A 133 -6.00 9.50 2.32
N ASP A 134 -6.74 10.32 3.06
CA ASP A 134 -8.19 10.23 3.16
C ASP A 134 -8.78 11.65 3.19
N GLY A 135 -9.40 12.04 2.07
CA GLY A 135 -9.93 13.39 1.89
C GLY A 135 -8.89 14.48 2.03
N ASP A 136 -9.04 15.33 3.03
CA ASP A 136 -8.17 16.46 3.29
C ASP A 136 -6.99 16.15 4.25
N THR A 137 -6.83 14.88 4.65
CA THR A 137 -5.81 14.48 5.62
C THR A 137 -4.89 13.38 5.05
N VAL A 138 -3.60 13.51 5.30
CA VAL A 138 -2.58 12.51 5.04
C VAL A 138 -1.94 12.05 6.34
N TYR A 139 -1.80 10.74 6.51
CA TYR A 139 -1.30 10.09 7.72
C TYR A 139 -0.02 9.31 7.42
N VAL A 140 0.94 9.37 8.35
CA VAL A 140 2.19 8.60 8.30
C VAL A 140 2.55 8.08 9.67
N ILE A 141 3.31 6.98 9.73
CA ILE A 141 4.02 6.52 10.92
C ILE A 141 5.51 6.66 10.65
N THR A 142 6.22 7.42 11.51
CA THR A 142 7.67 7.55 11.43
C THR A 142 8.36 6.26 11.90
N PRO A 143 9.63 6.01 11.56
CA PRO A 143 10.36 4.84 12.04
C PRO A 143 10.41 4.73 13.58
N PHE A 144 10.31 5.85 14.29
CA PHE A 144 10.30 5.89 15.75
C PHE A 144 8.95 5.68 16.40
N GLY A 145 7.88 5.51 15.59
CA GLY A 145 6.52 5.24 16.08
C GLY A 145 5.70 6.49 16.35
N GLN A 146 6.05 7.63 15.74
CA GLN A 146 5.17 8.80 15.76
C GLN A 146 4.14 8.66 14.64
N LEU A 147 2.88 8.56 14.98
CA LEU A 147 1.76 8.71 14.05
C LEU A 147 1.48 10.20 13.87
N VAL A 148 1.60 10.69 12.64
CA VAL A 148 1.43 12.10 12.30
C VAL A 148 0.32 12.25 11.28
N ALA A 149 -0.62 13.14 11.52
CA ALA A 149 -1.67 13.55 10.59
C ALA A 149 -1.42 14.98 10.12
N CYS A 150 -1.42 15.17 8.80
CA CYS A 150 -1.22 16.49 8.19
C CYS A 150 -2.34 16.80 7.21
N ARG A 151 -2.62 18.11 7.02
CA ARG A 151 -3.54 18.57 6.00
C ARG A 151 -2.94 18.41 4.60
N THR A 152 -3.70 17.87 3.65
CA THR A 152 -3.22 17.61 2.29
C THR A 152 -2.86 18.88 1.52
N THR A 153 -3.49 20.01 1.81
CA THR A 153 -3.32 21.24 1.02
C THR A 153 -2.00 21.96 1.27
N ASP A 154 -1.49 21.96 2.51
CA ASP A 154 -0.33 22.75 2.94
C ASP A 154 0.64 22.00 3.88
N GLY A 155 0.35 20.75 4.21
CA GLY A 155 1.19 19.94 5.10
C GLY A 155 1.12 20.33 6.57
N LYS A 156 0.19 21.22 6.97
CA LYS A 156 0.04 21.60 8.39
C LYS A 156 -0.29 20.39 9.24
N GLU A 157 0.53 20.13 10.26
CA GLU A 157 0.26 19.07 11.24
C GLU A 157 -1.05 19.35 11.98
N LEU A 158 -1.92 18.34 12.02
CA LEU A 158 -3.23 18.39 12.68
C LEU A 158 -3.15 17.75 14.06
N PHE A 159 -2.51 16.61 14.16
CA PHE A 159 -2.21 15.94 15.43
C PHE A 159 -1.02 14.99 15.28
N ARG A 160 -0.44 14.62 16.43
CA ARG A 160 0.65 13.65 16.55
C ARG A 160 0.40 12.75 17.76
N ILE A 161 0.72 11.46 17.62
CA ILE A 161 0.59 10.47 18.68
C ILE A 161 1.87 9.64 18.73
N ASP A 162 2.45 9.51 19.90
CA ASP A 162 3.56 8.60 20.13
C ASP A 162 3.01 7.19 20.47
N LEU A 163 3.12 6.27 19.52
CA LEU A 163 2.62 4.91 19.68
C LEU A 163 3.32 4.15 20.81
N LYS A 164 4.58 4.48 21.09
CA LYS A 164 5.33 3.86 22.19
C LYS A 164 4.87 4.39 23.53
N ALA A 165 4.75 5.71 23.68
CA ALA A 165 4.35 6.32 24.95
C ALA A 165 2.87 6.05 25.27
N GLU A 166 1.98 6.18 24.29
CA GLU A 166 0.53 6.05 24.52
C GLU A 166 0.03 4.61 24.63
N PHE A 167 0.70 3.66 23.92
CA PHE A 167 0.22 2.29 23.78
C PHE A 167 1.23 1.23 24.20
N GLY A 168 2.39 1.62 24.73
CA GLY A 168 3.48 0.69 25.03
C GLY A 168 4.05 0.01 23.78
N GLY A 169 4.00 0.71 22.65
CA GLY A 169 4.36 0.17 21.35
C GLY A 169 5.77 -0.39 21.27
N THR A 170 5.91 -1.55 20.64
CA THR A 170 7.18 -2.24 20.42
C THR A 170 7.31 -2.75 18.99
N LYS A 171 8.55 -2.89 18.51
CA LYS A 171 8.88 -3.51 17.24
C LYS A 171 9.45 -4.90 17.45
N GLY A 172 9.11 -5.82 16.56
CA GLY A 172 9.64 -7.18 16.58
C GLY A 172 11.05 -7.32 16.00
N ASP A 173 11.59 -6.24 15.48
CA ASP A 173 12.94 -6.15 14.88
C ASP A 173 13.52 -4.76 15.07
N SER A 174 14.76 -4.52 14.54
CA SER A 174 15.53 -3.31 14.74
C SER A 174 15.40 -2.26 13.62
N TRP A 175 14.47 -2.39 12.68
CA TRP A 175 14.38 -1.47 11.51
C TRP A 175 13.35 -0.35 11.62
N GLY A 176 12.78 -0.14 12.79
CA GLY A 176 11.76 0.88 12.99
C GLY A 176 10.38 0.53 12.41
N TYR A 177 9.39 1.38 12.67
CA TYR A 177 8.06 1.20 12.14
C TYR A 177 8.01 1.46 10.63
N SER A 178 7.17 0.69 9.92
CA SER A 178 7.04 0.76 8.46
C SER A 178 5.60 0.60 7.98
N GLU A 179 4.67 0.32 8.88
CA GLU A 179 3.25 0.16 8.56
C GLU A 179 2.70 1.43 7.90
N SER A 180 1.90 1.25 6.86
CA SER A 180 1.01 2.28 6.33
C SER A 180 -0.34 2.13 7.00
N VAL A 181 -0.83 3.16 7.68
CA VAL A 181 -2.08 3.09 8.44
C VAL A 181 -3.26 2.74 7.55
N THR A 182 -4.29 2.11 8.12
CA THR A 182 -5.52 1.79 7.41
C THR A 182 -6.62 2.75 7.86
N ILE A 183 -7.31 3.36 6.89
CA ILE A 183 -8.51 4.15 7.15
C ILE A 183 -9.74 3.32 6.78
N ASP A 184 -10.68 3.24 7.72
CA ASP A 184 -11.93 2.51 7.56
C ASP A 184 -13.11 3.30 8.17
N GLY A 185 -13.85 3.98 7.32
CA GLY A 185 -14.87 4.94 7.73
C GLY A 185 -14.26 6.07 8.54
N ASP A 186 -14.69 6.22 9.78
CA ASP A 186 -14.16 7.25 10.71
C ASP A 186 -12.98 6.74 11.56
N ARG A 187 -12.48 5.55 11.29
CA ARG A 187 -11.39 4.94 12.06
C ARG A 187 -10.06 5.00 11.32
N LEU A 188 -9.03 5.30 12.08
CA LEU A 188 -7.63 5.08 11.73
C LEU A 188 -7.14 3.87 12.52
N ILE A 189 -6.65 2.85 11.84
CA ILE A 189 -6.19 1.61 12.46
C ILE A 189 -4.70 1.47 12.24
N CYS A 190 -3.96 1.13 13.30
CA CYS A 190 -2.52 0.86 13.24
C CYS A 190 -2.09 -0.17 14.30
N THR A 191 -0.84 -0.61 14.20
CA THR A 191 -0.25 -1.67 15.00
C THR A 191 0.89 -1.13 15.88
N PRO A 192 0.62 -0.61 17.08
CA PRO A 192 1.68 -0.28 18.03
C PRO A 192 2.57 -1.48 18.38
N GLY A 193 2.02 -2.70 18.42
CA GLY A 193 2.74 -3.95 18.66
C GLY A 193 3.05 -4.22 20.13
N GLY A 194 2.56 -3.40 21.06
CA GLY A 194 2.74 -3.62 22.49
C GLY A 194 1.76 -4.66 23.07
N GLU A 195 2.12 -5.30 24.18
CA GLU A 195 1.27 -6.29 24.86
C GLU A 195 -0.06 -5.72 25.36
N GLN A 196 -0.10 -4.41 25.66
CA GLN A 196 -1.32 -3.73 26.11
C GLN A 196 -2.18 -3.25 24.95
N ALA A 197 -1.57 -3.05 23.78
CA ALA A 197 -2.22 -2.54 22.60
C ALA A 197 -1.44 -3.00 21.35
N THR A 198 -1.64 -4.25 20.95
CA THR A 198 -1.04 -4.80 19.74
C THR A 198 -1.61 -4.10 18.51
N MET A 199 -2.93 -3.91 18.45
CA MET A 199 -3.63 -3.13 17.41
C MET A 199 -4.56 -2.11 18.08
N VAL A 200 -4.65 -0.91 17.49
CA VAL A 200 -5.56 0.15 17.96
C VAL A 200 -6.41 0.69 16.83
N ALA A 201 -7.62 1.13 17.18
CA ALA A 201 -8.39 2.06 16.35
C ALA A 201 -8.49 3.40 17.04
N LEU A 202 -8.28 4.43 16.25
CA LEU A 202 -8.36 5.83 16.65
C LEU A 202 -9.45 6.52 15.82
N ASP A 203 -10.05 7.55 16.36
CA ASP A 203 -10.83 8.50 15.58
C ASP A 203 -9.89 9.22 14.59
N LYS A 204 -10.14 9.10 13.30
CA LYS A 204 -9.21 9.61 12.28
C LYS A 204 -9.02 11.12 12.28
N LYS A 205 -9.96 11.89 12.81
CA LYS A 205 -9.91 13.36 12.86
C LYS A 205 -9.17 13.90 14.06
N THR A 206 -9.25 13.18 15.18
CA THR A 206 -8.75 13.67 16.47
C THR A 206 -7.59 12.87 17.04
N GLY A 207 -7.35 11.66 16.53
CA GLY A 207 -6.39 10.71 17.08
C GLY A 207 -6.86 10.05 18.40
N ARG A 208 -8.05 10.37 18.91
CA ARG A 208 -8.56 9.79 20.16
C ARG A 208 -8.79 8.28 20.00
N ARG A 209 -8.30 7.49 20.98
CA ARG A 209 -8.49 6.05 21.02
C ARG A 209 -9.97 5.66 21.07
N LEU A 210 -10.40 4.81 20.15
CA LEU A 210 -11.73 4.18 20.13
C LEU A 210 -11.70 2.84 20.84
N TRP A 211 -10.71 2.01 20.52
CA TRP A 211 -10.44 0.74 21.19
C TRP A 211 -8.96 0.34 21.03
N ALA A 212 -8.54 -0.60 21.88
CA ALA A 212 -7.24 -1.26 21.77
C ALA A 212 -7.45 -2.79 21.92
N CYS A 213 -6.73 -3.56 21.12
CA CYS A 213 -6.68 -5.02 21.21
C CYS A 213 -5.32 -5.45 21.74
N PRO A 214 -5.23 -5.95 22.97
CA PRO A 214 -4.02 -6.55 23.50
C PRO A 214 -3.91 -8.00 23.00
N ILE A 215 -2.72 -8.40 22.57
CA ILE A 215 -2.37 -9.79 22.31
C ILE A 215 -1.18 -10.14 23.19
N LYS A 216 -1.41 -10.97 24.20
CA LYS A 216 -0.35 -11.39 25.12
C LYS A 216 0.71 -12.18 24.36
N LEU A 217 1.97 -11.96 24.72
CA LEU A 217 3.13 -12.62 24.14
C LEU A 217 3.37 -12.28 22.66
N ASP A 218 2.73 -11.23 22.11
CA ASP A 218 3.14 -10.71 20.81
C ASP A 218 4.56 -10.11 20.92
N ARG A 219 5.39 -10.43 19.94
CA ARG A 219 6.81 -10.01 19.91
C ARG A 219 7.02 -8.62 19.32
N GLY A 220 5.95 -7.93 18.96
CA GLY A 220 5.98 -6.57 18.43
C GLY A 220 5.54 -6.43 16.99
N ALA A 221 5.34 -5.19 16.57
CA ALA A 221 4.93 -4.83 15.22
C ALA A 221 5.93 -5.35 14.16
N GLY A 222 5.40 -5.89 13.08
CA GLY A 222 6.15 -6.18 11.86
C GLY A 222 6.24 -4.95 10.95
N HIS A 223 6.39 -5.19 9.65
CA HIS A 223 6.41 -4.15 8.61
C HIS A 223 5.13 -4.15 7.76
N SER A 224 4.27 -5.12 7.97
CA SER A 224 3.02 -5.34 7.28
C SER A 224 2.02 -4.21 7.54
N SER A 225 1.07 -4.05 6.64
CA SER A 225 -0.05 -3.13 6.80
C SER A 225 -1.36 -3.90 6.94
N ILE A 226 -2.29 -3.37 7.75
CA ILE A 226 -3.57 -3.99 8.04
C ILE A 226 -4.44 -4.04 6.77
N VAL A 227 -5.05 -5.19 6.52
CA VAL A 227 -6.07 -5.37 5.47
C VAL A 227 -7.44 -5.58 6.08
N VAL A 228 -8.47 -5.25 5.31
CA VAL A 228 -9.86 -5.40 5.72
C VAL A 228 -10.47 -6.62 5.05
N SER A 229 -11.04 -7.50 5.85
CA SER A 229 -11.83 -8.65 5.42
C SER A 229 -13.29 -8.50 5.85
N THR A 230 -14.19 -9.20 5.17
CA THR A 230 -15.60 -9.25 5.54
C THR A 230 -16.10 -10.69 5.47
N VAL A 231 -16.57 -11.21 6.61
CA VAL A 231 -17.10 -12.57 6.72
C VAL A 231 -18.54 -12.51 7.21
N LYS A 232 -19.50 -12.94 6.40
CA LYS A 232 -20.95 -12.85 6.69
C LYS A 232 -21.37 -11.47 7.24
N GLY A 233 -20.92 -10.40 6.59
CA GLY A 233 -21.20 -9.02 6.98
C GLY A 233 -20.42 -8.48 8.17
N LYS A 234 -19.63 -9.32 8.86
CA LYS A 234 -18.72 -8.90 9.92
C LYS A 234 -17.43 -8.36 9.31
N ARG A 235 -17.10 -7.11 9.60
CA ARG A 235 -15.86 -6.46 9.19
C ARG A 235 -14.75 -6.82 10.16
N ILE A 236 -13.60 -7.21 9.61
CA ILE A 236 -12.47 -7.80 10.33
C ILE A 236 -11.19 -7.12 9.85
N TYR A 237 -10.30 -6.78 10.76
CA TYR A 237 -8.94 -6.34 10.44
C TYR A 237 -7.97 -7.50 10.60
N VAL A 238 -7.19 -7.76 9.56
CA VAL A 238 -6.17 -8.81 9.53
C VAL A 238 -4.80 -8.15 9.43
N GLN A 239 -3.86 -8.62 10.25
CA GLN A 239 -2.50 -8.11 10.32
C GLN A 239 -1.50 -9.25 10.54
N THR A 240 -0.23 -9.00 10.19
CA THR A 240 0.91 -9.83 10.58
C THR A 240 1.89 -9.03 11.43
N THR A 241 2.29 -9.62 12.56
CA THR A 241 3.34 -9.11 13.45
C THR A 241 4.53 -10.04 13.48
N ALA A 242 5.51 -9.75 14.33
CA ALA A 242 6.65 -10.64 14.56
C ALA A 242 6.23 -12.01 15.11
N SER A 243 5.00 -12.15 15.63
CA SER A 243 4.47 -13.39 16.18
C SER A 243 3.64 -14.21 15.20
N GLY A 244 3.22 -13.62 14.08
CA GLY A 244 2.41 -14.27 13.06
C GLY A 244 1.22 -13.45 12.60
N ALA A 245 0.25 -14.10 11.97
CA ALA A 245 -0.99 -13.47 11.51
C ALA A 245 -2.04 -13.49 12.60
N PHE A 246 -2.87 -12.44 12.67
CA PHE A 246 -4.01 -12.38 13.58
C PHE A 246 -5.12 -11.51 13.02
N ALA A 247 -6.31 -11.63 13.63
CA ALA A 247 -7.46 -10.81 13.26
C ALA A 247 -8.24 -10.31 14.46
N VAL A 248 -8.86 -9.14 14.26
CA VAL A 248 -9.74 -8.50 15.24
C VAL A 248 -11.04 -8.06 14.60
N GLU A 249 -12.11 -8.03 15.40
CA GLU A 249 -13.39 -7.46 14.99
C GLU A 249 -13.28 -5.94 14.85
N ALA A 250 -13.60 -5.41 13.68
CA ALA A 250 -13.39 -3.99 13.37
C ALA A 250 -14.20 -3.04 14.29
N ALA A 251 -15.40 -3.46 14.71
CA ALA A 251 -16.27 -2.63 15.52
C ALA A 251 -15.76 -2.40 16.93
N THR A 252 -15.17 -3.43 17.53
CA THR A 252 -14.90 -3.49 18.98
C THR A 252 -13.43 -3.67 19.34
N GLY A 253 -12.59 -4.08 18.38
CA GLY A 253 -11.21 -4.50 18.65
C GLY A 253 -11.11 -5.88 19.32
N ARG A 254 -12.22 -6.64 19.40
CA ARG A 254 -12.20 -7.98 19.98
C ARG A 254 -11.30 -8.90 19.17
N PHE A 255 -10.34 -9.55 19.83
CA PHE A 255 -9.51 -10.59 19.23
C PHE A 255 -10.39 -11.74 18.70
N LEU A 256 -10.09 -12.23 17.51
CA LEU A 256 -10.82 -13.30 16.85
C LEU A 256 -9.98 -14.58 16.72
N TRP A 257 -8.83 -14.48 16.07
CA TRP A 257 -7.95 -15.62 15.83
C TRP A 257 -6.50 -15.18 15.66
N ALA A 258 -5.56 -16.09 15.82
CA ALA A 258 -4.16 -15.93 15.46
C ALA A 258 -3.62 -17.22 14.83
N TYR A 259 -2.61 -17.05 13.98
CA TYR A 259 -1.81 -18.12 13.39
C TYR A 259 -0.33 -17.82 13.66
N PRO A 260 0.38 -18.67 14.41
CA PRO A 260 1.75 -18.39 14.81
C PRO A 260 2.72 -18.56 13.62
N ILE A 261 3.69 -17.66 13.55
CA ILE A 261 4.90 -17.83 12.74
C ILE A 261 6.06 -17.91 13.72
N GLU A 262 6.87 -18.94 13.60
CA GLU A 262 8.08 -19.05 14.43
C GLU A 262 8.97 -17.82 14.24
N GLN A 263 9.82 -17.54 15.21
CA GLN A 263 10.70 -16.40 15.20
C GLN A 263 11.46 -16.28 13.86
N THR A 264 11.38 -15.11 13.25
CA THR A 264 12.03 -14.74 12.01
C THR A 264 12.68 -13.37 12.17
N THR A 265 13.52 -12.97 11.23
CA THR A 265 14.23 -11.70 11.27
C THR A 265 13.27 -10.52 11.13
N ALA A 266 12.32 -10.61 10.23
CA ALA A 266 11.27 -9.62 10.03
C ALA A 266 10.05 -10.24 9.34
N VAL A 267 8.85 -9.69 9.59
CA VAL A 267 7.62 -10.01 8.87
C VAL A 267 7.18 -8.77 8.09
N ILE A 268 7.28 -8.84 6.78
CA ILE A 268 7.12 -7.66 5.90
C ILE A 268 5.85 -7.76 5.03
N PRO A 269 5.54 -8.90 4.39
CA PRO A 269 4.41 -8.99 3.48
C PRO A 269 3.08 -8.66 4.14
N THR A 270 2.31 -7.79 3.46
CA THR A 270 0.92 -7.50 3.82
C THR A 270 0.03 -8.68 3.43
N PRO A 271 -0.90 -9.14 4.29
CA PRO A 271 -1.82 -10.21 3.95
C PRO A 271 -2.65 -9.90 2.70
N ILE A 272 -3.05 -10.96 2.00
CA ILE A 272 -3.97 -10.89 0.86
C ILE A 272 -5.29 -11.50 1.29
N VAL A 273 -6.39 -10.77 1.07
CA VAL A 273 -7.74 -11.23 1.38
C VAL A 273 -8.53 -11.42 0.10
N ARG A 274 -9.21 -12.56 -0.01
CA ARG A 274 -10.21 -12.83 -1.04
C ARG A 274 -11.39 -13.54 -0.39
N ASP A 275 -12.53 -12.87 -0.31
CA ASP A 275 -13.73 -13.34 0.36
C ASP A 275 -13.44 -13.73 1.83
N ASP A 276 -13.61 -15.01 2.20
CA ASP A 276 -13.30 -15.56 3.51
C ASP A 276 -11.85 -16.07 3.64
N LEU A 277 -11.07 -16.00 2.57
CA LEU A 277 -9.70 -16.48 2.53
C LEU A 277 -8.71 -15.39 2.93
N VAL A 278 -7.68 -15.79 3.69
CA VAL A 278 -6.55 -14.96 4.09
C VAL A 278 -5.26 -15.69 3.74
N PHE A 279 -4.53 -15.18 2.77
CA PHE A 279 -3.16 -15.61 2.50
C PHE A 279 -2.19 -14.64 3.17
N PHE A 280 -1.15 -15.16 3.80
CA PHE A 280 -0.04 -14.38 4.33
C PHE A 280 1.28 -15.11 4.11
N SER A 281 2.37 -14.35 4.11
CA SER A 281 3.72 -14.89 3.91
C SER A 281 4.70 -14.23 4.85
N ALA A 282 5.79 -14.91 5.11
CA ALA A 282 6.97 -14.36 5.76
C ALA A 282 8.23 -14.81 5.02
N GLY A 283 9.19 -13.91 4.93
CA GLY A 283 10.49 -14.16 4.36
C GLY A 283 11.37 -15.03 5.26
N TYR A 284 12.68 -15.03 4.94
CA TYR A 284 13.67 -15.76 5.71
C TYR A 284 13.36 -17.25 5.82
N LYS A 285 12.87 -17.83 4.70
CA LYS A 285 12.49 -19.25 4.53
C LYS A 285 11.30 -19.70 5.39
N ARG A 286 10.48 -18.79 5.92
CA ARG A 286 9.30 -19.20 6.70
C ARG A 286 8.18 -19.72 5.80
N GLY A 287 7.84 -19.01 4.74
CA GLY A 287 6.85 -19.47 3.77
C GLY A 287 5.54 -18.71 3.80
N GLY A 288 4.58 -19.19 3.02
CA GLY A 288 3.23 -18.66 2.95
C GLY A 288 2.19 -19.69 3.32
N ALA A 289 1.09 -19.27 3.97
CA ALA A 289 -0.04 -20.09 4.40
C ALA A 289 -1.36 -19.50 3.93
N LEU A 290 -2.37 -20.33 3.78
CA LEU A 290 -3.73 -19.95 3.44
C LEU A 290 -4.70 -20.44 4.51
N LEU A 291 -5.46 -19.52 5.07
CA LEU A 291 -6.52 -19.80 6.04
C LEU A 291 -7.88 -19.45 5.46
N ARG A 292 -8.92 -20.16 5.87
CA ARG A 292 -10.32 -19.77 5.70
C ARG A 292 -10.88 -19.27 7.00
N GLN A 293 -11.49 -18.11 7.01
CA GLN A 293 -12.20 -17.54 8.15
C GLN A 293 -13.60 -18.16 8.23
N VAL A 294 -13.89 -18.83 9.34
CA VAL A 294 -15.14 -19.57 9.56
C VAL A 294 -15.99 -18.84 10.60
N PRO A 295 -17.17 -18.34 10.23
CA PRO A 295 -18.07 -17.71 11.18
C PRO A 295 -18.68 -18.73 12.13
N GLY A 296 -18.64 -18.44 13.44
CA GLY A 296 -19.20 -19.24 14.52
C GLY A 296 -20.38 -18.60 15.22
N ALA A 297 -20.90 -19.28 16.23
CA ALA A 297 -21.97 -18.79 17.10
C ALA A 297 -21.53 -17.54 17.88
N GLY A 298 -22.49 -16.70 18.28
CA GLY A 298 -22.23 -15.49 19.08
C GLY A 298 -21.32 -14.47 18.42
N GLY A 299 -21.20 -14.52 17.07
CA GLY A 299 -20.33 -13.62 16.32
C GLY A 299 -18.84 -13.97 16.39
N ALA A 300 -18.49 -15.16 16.85
CA ALA A 300 -17.13 -15.67 16.75
C ALA A 300 -16.70 -15.84 15.30
N VAL A 301 -15.41 -15.70 15.04
CA VAL A 301 -14.77 -16.09 13.78
C VAL A 301 -13.53 -16.87 14.16
N THR A 302 -13.41 -18.06 13.62
CA THR A 302 -12.24 -18.94 13.75
C THR A 302 -11.56 -19.07 12.40
N VAL A 303 -10.49 -19.85 12.32
CA VAL A 303 -9.83 -20.18 11.05
C VAL A 303 -9.69 -21.67 10.88
N GLU A 304 -9.80 -22.10 9.63
CA GLU A 304 -9.38 -23.41 9.14
C GLU A 304 -8.13 -23.24 8.30
N GLU A 305 -7.12 -24.06 8.54
CA GLU A 305 -5.92 -24.08 7.72
C GLU A 305 -6.23 -24.86 6.42
N ILE A 306 -6.20 -24.16 5.27
CA ILE A 306 -6.26 -24.79 3.95
C ILE A 306 -4.91 -25.44 3.66
N TYR A 307 -3.83 -24.70 3.91
CA TYR A 307 -2.47 -25.23 3.97
C TYR A 307 -1.61 -24.33 4.89
N GLY A 308 -0.68 -24.98 5.60
CA GLY A 308 0.28 -24.31 6.47
C GLY A 308 1.44 -23.69 5.70
N LEU A 309 2.42 -23.16 6.44
CA LEU A 309 3.56 -22.46 5.86
C LEU A 309 4.34 -23.33 4.85
N LYS A 310 4.27 -22.95 3.57
CA LYS A 310 5.02 -23.54 2.48
C LYS A 310 6.22 -22.66 2.16
N THR A 311 7.43 -23.19 2.34
CA THR A 311 8.69 -22.48 2.13
C THR A 311 8.84 -21.89 0.73
N ASP A 312 8.29 -22.56 -0.29
CA ASP A 312 8.33 -22.07 -1.68
C ASP A 312 7.56 -20.76 -1.88
N LEU A 313 6.65 -20.42 -0.97
CA LEU A 313 5.89 -19.18 -0.94
C LEU A 313 6.49 -18.12 0.01
N ALA A 314 7.72 -18.32 0.48
CA ALA A 314 8.42 -17.33 1.28
C ALA A 314 8.70 -16.08 0.44
N ASN A 315 8.33 -14.92 0.98
CA ASN A 315 8.57 -13.62 0.36
C ASN A 315 9.08 -12.62 1.39
N LYS A 316 10.06 -11.80 1.03
CA LYS A 316 10.72 -10.91 1.98
C LYS A 316 10.19 -9.49 1.94
N HIS A 317 10.00 -8.88 0.76
CA HIS A 317 9.68 -7.45 0.65
C HIS A 317 8.22 -7.15 0.27
N GLY A 318 7.32 -8.12 0.43
CA GLY A 318 5.88 -7.91 0.24
C GLY A 318 5.44 -7.84 -1.22
N GLY A 319 6.25 -8.37 -2.12
CA GLY A 319 6.00 -8.40 -3.55
C GLY A 319 5.15 -9.60 -4.00
N ILE A 320 4.00 -9.88 -3.37
CA ILE A 320 3.04 -10.88 -3.83
C ILE A 320 1.73 -10.20 -4.20
N VAL A 321 1.18 -10.54 -5.37
CA VAL A 321 -0.14 -10.10 -5.85
C VAL A 321 -1.00 -11.32 -6.18
N LEU A 322 -2.31 -11.16 -6.04
CA LEU A 322 -3.28 -12.16 -6.47
C LEU A 322 -3.95 -11.68 -7.76
N VAL A 323 -3.80 -12.44 -8.84
CA VAL A 323 -4.48 -12.20 -10.11
C VAL A 323 -5.27 -13.46 -10.49
N GLY A 324 -6.58 -13.34 -10.61
CA GLY A 324 -7.46 -14.49 -10.75
C GLY A 324 -7.29 -15.47 -9.58
N ASP A 325 -6.98 -16.73 -9.85
CA ASP A 325 -6.79 -17.77 -8.85
C ASP A 325 -5.30 -18.04 -8.52
N HIS A 326 -4.40 -17.17 -8.95
CA HIS A 326 -2.96 -17.37 -8.82
C HIS A 326 -2.26 -16.25 -8.06
N LEU A 327 -1.35 -16.65 -7.18
CA LEU A 327 -0.41 -15.78 -6.49
C LEU A 327 0.83 -15.62 -7.37
N TYR A 328 1.24 -14.38 -7.61
CA TYR A 328 2.47 -14.04 -8.30
C TYR A 328 3.37 -13.22 -7.38
N GLY A 329 4.63 -13.55 -7.33
CA GLY A 329 5.60 -12.88 -6.47
C GLY A 329 7.03 -13.26 -6.78
N ASP A 330 7.95 -12.86 -5.89
CA ASP A 330 9.34 -13.28 -5.92
C ASP A 330 9.69 -14.17 -4.72
N SER A 331 10.67 -15.05 -4.89
CA SER A 331 11.09 -15.96 -3.85
C SER A 331 12.15 -15.32 -2.94
N ASP A 332 11.73 -15.00 -1.72
CA ASP A 332 12.56 -14.53 -0.60
C ASP A 332 13.62 -13.49 -1.03
N ASP A 333 14.91 -13.71 -0.77
CA ASP A 333 16.01 -12.80 -1.13
C ASP A 333 16.52 -12.95 -2.56
N LYS A 334 16.11 -14.00 -3.26
CA LYS A 334 16.69 -14.33 -4.58
C LYS A 334 16.08 -13.55 -5.73
N GLY A 335 14.89 -12.95 -5.50
CA GLY A 335 14.14 -12.26 -6.54
C GLY A 335 13.83 -13.17 -7.73
N ILE A 336 13.50 -14.44 -7.47
CA ILE A 336 13.09 -15.36 -8.53
C ILE A 336 11.57 -15.31 -8.63
N PRO A 337 10.99 -14.79 -9.72
CA PRO A 337 9.55 -14.80 -9.92
C PRO A 337 8.95 -16.19 -9.81
N PHE A 338 7.76 -16.26 -9.25
CA PHE A 338 6.97 -17.48 -9.19
C PHE A 338 5.48 -17.21 -9.44
N CYS A 339 4.77 -18.24 -9.89
CA CYS A 339 3.32 -18.34 -9.88
C CYS A 339 2.90 -19.54 -9.05
N ALA A 340 1.89 -19.38 -8.21
CA ALA A 340 1.34 -20.49 -7.42
C ALA A 340 -0.19 -20.43 -7.39
N GLU A 341 -0.83 -21.60 -7.38
CA GLU A 341 -2.29 -21.71 -7.19
C GLU A 341 -2.67 -21.25 -5.77
N LEU A 342 -3.62 -20.34 -5.64
CA LEU A 342 -4.04 -19.83 -4.32
C LEU A 342 -4.53 -20.96 -3.42
N MET A 343 -5.42 -21.82 -3.91
CA MET A 343 -6.11 -22.82 -3.08
C MET A 343 -5.22 -23.98 -2.63
N THR A 344 -4.17 -24.28 -3.35
CA THR A 344 -3.27 -25.40 -3.02
C THR A 344 -1.90 -24.96 -2.55
N GLY A 345 -1.52 -23.72 -2.84
CA GLY A 345 -0.17 -23.21 -2.65
C GLY A 345 0.88 -23.96 -3.48
N LYS A 346 0.45 -24.66 -4.54
CA LYS A 346 1.35 -25.36 -5.47
C LYS A 346 1.99 -24.32 -6.39
N VAL A 347 3.31 -24.26 -6.40
CA VAL A 347 4.06 -23.46 -7.38
C VAL A 347 3.92 -24.13 -8.74
N VAL A 348 3.37 -23.41 -9.71
CA VAL A 348 3.17 -23.90 -11.09
C VAL A 348 4.35 -23.55 -11.98
N TRP A 349 5.00 -22.42 -11.75
CA TRP A 349 6.30 -22.09 -12.34
C TRP A 349 7.13 -21.19 -11.39
N LYS A 350 8.45 -21.25 -11.54
CA LYS A 350 9.42 -20.45 -10.79
C LYS A 350 10.67 -20.31 -11.63
N GLU A 351 10.82 -19.15 -12.23
CA GLU A 351 11.84 -18.89 -13.24
C GLU A 351 12.63 -17.62 -12.92
N ARG A 352 13.90 -17.59 -13.35
CA ARG A 352 14.75 -16.43 -13.11
C ARG A 352 14.51 -15.35 -14.17
N GLY A 353 14.13 -14.15 -13.72
CA GLY A 353 14.04 -12.95 -14.54
C GLY A 353 15.39 -12.24 -14.72
N SER A 354 15.33 -11.11 -15.41
CA SER A 354 16.51 -10.26 -15.74
C SER A 354 17.11 -9.56 -14.53
N GLY A 355 16.33 -9.30 -13.48
CA GLY A 355 16.79 -8.56 -12.30
C GLY A 355 17.38 -9.45 -11.20
N LYS A 356 17.93 -8.80 -10.16
CA LYS A 356 18.60 -9.45 -9.03
C LYS A 356 18.13 -8.88 -7.68
N GLY A 357 18.17 -9.75 -6.67
CA GLY A 357 17.71 -9.43 -5.31
C GLY A 357 16.21 -9.44 -5.20
N SER A 358 15.69 -9.31 -3.98
CA SER A 358 14.25 -9.33 -3.71
C SER A 358 13.52 -8.23 -4.48
N ALA A 359 12.28 -8.54 -4.90
CA ALA A 359 11.51 -7.70 -5.80
C ALA A 359 10.19 -7.25 -5.19
N THR A 360 9.62 -6.19 -5.76
CA THR A 360 8.25 -5.74 -5.54
C THR A 360 7.43 -5.98 -6.81
N VAL A 361 6.14 -6.24 -6.67
CA VAL A 361 5.25 -6.55 -7.80
C VAL A 361 3.99 -5.71 -7.72
N VAL A 362 3.59 -5.16 -8.87
CA VAL A 362 2.25 -4.61 -9.12
C VAL A 362 1.71 -5.22 -10.40
N ALA A 363 0.40 -5.51 -10.45
CA ALA A 363 -0.25 -6.07 -11.62
C ALA A 363 -1.14 -5.03 -12.31
N ALA A 364 -1.15 -5.02 -13.64
CA ALA A 364 -2.05 -4.22 -14.47
C ALA A 364 -2.17 -4.84 -15.85
N ASP A 365 -3.35 -4.76 -16.48
CA ASP A 365 -3.59 -5.12 -17.88
C ASP A 365 -3.00 -6.47 -18.31
N GLY A 366 -3.22 -7.50 -17.49
CA GLY A 366 -2.73 -8.85 -17.76
C GLY A 366 -1.22 -9.04 -17.60
N HIS A 367 -0.52 -8.06 -17.05
CA HIS A 367 0.93 -8.11 -16.82
C HIS A 367 1.30 -7.89 -15.36
N LEU A 368 2.47 -8.39 -15.00
CA LEU A 368 3.18 -8.13 -13.76
C LEU A 368 4.33 -7.16 -14.05
N TYR A 369 4.39 -6.09 -13.31
CA TYR A 369 5.51 -5.16 -13.29
C TYR A 369 6.35 -5.53 -12.08
N ILE A 370 7.56 -6.05 -12.31
CA ILE A 370 8.43 -6.56 -11.24
C ILE A 370 9.64 -5.65 -11.14
N ARG A 371 9.83 -5.01 -9.98
CA ARG A 371 10.99 -4.18 -9.70
C ARG A 371 11.90 -4.90 -8.72
N TYR A 372 13.12 -5.15 -9.15
CA TYR A 372 14.16 -5.85 -8.38
C TYR A 372 15.02 -4.87 -7.56
N ALA A 373 15.67 -5.41 -6.53
CA ALA A 373 16.54 -4.64 -5.66
C ALA A 373 17.70 -3.96 -6.41
N ASP A 374 18.18 -4.56 -7.50
CA ASP A 374 19.23 -3.96 -8.33
C ASP A 374 18.74 -2.82 -9.24
N GLY A 375 17.45 -2.45 -9.19
CA GLY A 375 16.83 -1.39 -9.98
C GLY A 375 16.36 -1.81 -11.38
N THR A 376 16.43 -3.10 -11.73
CA THR A 376 15.79 -3.63 -12.94
C THR A 376 14.28 -3.64 -12.76
N VAL A 377 13.54 -3.27 -13.80
CA VAL A 377 12.08 -3.40 -13.88
C VAL A 377 11.74 -4.28 -15.07
N SER A 378 11.00 -5.36 -14.83
CA SER A 378 10.57 -6.31 -15.85
C SER A 378 9.05 -6.27 -16.03
N LEU A 379 8.61 -6.41 -17.29
CA LEU A 379 7.23 -6.66 -17.69
C LEU A 379 7.07 -8.15 -17.98
N VAL A 380 6.24 -8.83 -17.20
CA VAL A 380 6.04 -10.26 -17.28
C VAL A 380 4.55 -10.54 -17.51
N ARG A 381 4.19 -11.48 -18.37
CA ARG A 381 2.77 -11.89 -18.50
C ARG A 381 2.26 -12.52 -17.22
N ALA A 382 1.07 -12.12 -16.78
CA ALA A 382 0.37 -12.75 -15.66
C ALA A 382 -0.31 -14.05 -16.13
N ASP A 383 0.49 -15.02 -16.63
CA ASP A 383 0.01 -16.28 -17.17
C ASP A 383 0.43 -17.45 -16.24
N PRO A 384 -0.51 -18.27 -15.74
CA PRO A 384 -0.18 -19.44 -14.95
C PRO A 384 0.45 -20.58 -15.77
N ASN A 385 0.33 -20.59 -17.11
CA ASN A 385 0.85 -21.65 -17.95
C ASN A 385 2.38 -21.60 -18.15
N GLY A 386 3.02 -20.47 -17.88
CA GLY A 386 4.47 -20.34 -18.00
C GLY A 386 4.96 -18.91 -17.71
N TYR A 387 6.27 -18.80 -17.52
CA TYR A 387 6.93 -17.51 -17.34
C TYR A 387 7.30 -16.92 -18.70
N GLU A 388 6.83 -15.71 -18.97
CA GLU A 388 7.22 -14.93 -20.15
C GLU A 388 7.59 -13.50 -19.72
N GLU A 389 8.88 -13.17 -19.71
CA GLU A 389 9.38 -11.80 -19.57
C GLU A 389 9.35 -11.12 -20.93
N VAL A 390 8.44 -10.18 -21.11
CA VAL A 390 8.20 -9.49 -22.39
C VAL A 390 9.24 -8.40 -22.63
N SER A 391 9.56 -7.65 -21.60
CA SER A 391 10.52 -6.54 -21.66
C SER A 391 11.15 -6.29 -20.30
N SER A 392 12.32 -5.68 -20.28
CA SER A 392 12.94 -5.19 -19.05
C SER A 392 13.81 -3.96 -19.34
N PHE A 393 13.99 -3.11 -18.33
CA PHE A 393 14.91 -1.98 -18.38
C PHE A 393 15.54 -1.72 -17.02
N LYS A 394 16.64 -1.00 -17.01
CA LYS A 394 17.31 -0.55 -15.80
C LYS A 394 16.89 0.88 -15.47
N VAL A 395 16.39 1.14 -14.27
CA VAL A 395 16.09 2.51 -13.84
C VAL A 395 17.39 3.32 -13.82
N PRO A 396 17.46 4.47 -14.52
CA PRO A 396 18.66 5.30 -14.58
C PRO A 396 19.15 5.71 -13.18
N GLY A 397 20.44 5.57 -12.90
CA GLY A 397 21.05 5.94 -11.62
C GLY A 397 20.62 5.07 -10.44
N SER A 398 20.10 3.85 -10.69
CA SER A 398 19.83 2.86 -9.67
C SER A 398 21.07 2.02 -9.35
N GLY A 399 21.07 1.34 -8.19
CA GLY A 399 22.09 0.38 -7.81
C GLY A 399 22.90 0.76 -6.55
N ASP A 400 22.92 2.02 -6.15
CA ASP A 400 23.58 2.46 -4.91
C ASP A 400 22.80 2.01 -3.67
N ARG A 401 21.50 1.94 -3.79
CA ARG A 401 20.55 1.45 -2.77
C ARG A 401 19.56 0.47 -3.40
N PRO A 402 19.06 -0.51 -2.61
CA PRO A 402 18.07 -1.45 -3.16
C PRO A 402 16.79 -0.76 -3.62
N GLY A 403 16.26 -1.19 -4.76
CA GLY A 403 15.00 -0.69 -5.34
C GLY A 403 13.75 -1.24 -4.65
N TRP A 404 13.61 -1.13 -3.33
CA TRP A 404 12.51 -1.76 -2.55
C TRP A 404 11.23 -0.95 -2.47
N ALA A 405 11.23 0.32 -2.87
CA ALA A 405 10.00 1.11 -2.92
C ALA A 405 9.03 0.49 -3.94
N HIS A 406 7.79 0.19 -3.49
CA HIS A 406 6.78 -0.36 -4.37
C HIS A 406 6.37 0.64 -5.44
N MET A 407 6.11 0.13 -6.65
CA MET A 407 5.64 0.91 -7.78
C MET A 407 4.17 1.27 -7.66
N VAL A 408 3.75 2.30 -8.39
CA VAL A 408 2.34 2.68 -8.57
C VAL A 408 2.03 2.75 -10.05
N ILE A 409 0.92 2.16 -10.49
CA ILE A 409 0.35 2.34 -11.82
C ILE A 409 -0.99 3.02 -11.64
N LEU A 410 -1.18 4.15 -12.34
CA LEU A 410 -2.38 4.96 -12.21
C LEU A 410 -2.59 5.85 -13.42
N ASP A 411 -3.76 5.74 -14.06
CA ASP A 411 -4.17 6.50 -15.26
C ASP A 411 -3.15 6.36 -16.42
N GLY A 412 -2.66 5.14 -16.65
CA GLY A 412 -1.71 4.82 -17.70
C GLY A 412 -0.28 5.29 -17.43
N LEU A 413 0.03 5.69 -16.21
CA LEU A 413 1.37 6.14 -15.80
C LEU A 413 1.97 5.21 -14.76
N LEU A 414 3.27 4.91 -14.92
CA LEU A 414 4.07 4.16 -13.94
C LEU A 414 4.92 5.14 -13.12
N TYR A 415 4.72 5.13 -11.82
CA TYR A 415 5.50 5.94 -10.90
C TYR A 415 6.49 5.06 -10.13
N LEU A 416 7.75 5.42 -10.18
CA LEU A 416 8.85 4.79 -9.46
C LEU A 416 9.48 5.78 -8.50
N ARG A 417 9.84 5.33 -7.31
CA ARG A 417 10.72 6.06 -6.41
C ARG A 417 12.11 5.43 -6.41
N GLU A 418 13.14 6.20 -6.73
CA GLU A 418 14.55 5.80 -6.69
C GLU A 418 15.34 6.76 -5.79
N GLY A 419 15.54 6.36 -4.52
CA GLY A 419 16.16 7.24 -3.53
C GLY A 419 15.39 8.56 -3.38
N ASP A 420 16.08 9.68 -3.66
CA ASP A 420 15.53 11.04 -3.62
C ASP A 420 14.61 11.38 -4.81
N ARG A 421 14.60 10.55 -5.85
CA ARG A 421 13.90 10.84 -7.11
C ARG A 421 12.57 10.12 -7.23
N ILE A 422 11.64 10.77 -7.92
CA ILE A 422 10.40 10.17 -8.43
C ILE A 422 10.47 10.22 -9.94
N LEU A 423 10.30 9.08 -10.60
CA LEU A 423 10.26 8.97 -12.05
C LEU A 423 8.84 8.56 -12.46
N CYS A 424 8.30 9.26 -13.46
CA CYS A 424 6.99 8.98 -14.04
C CYS A 424 7.15 8.57 -15.50
N TYR A 425 6.74 7.36 -15.83
CA TYR A 425 6.80 6.83 -17.19
C TYR A 425 5.40 6.73 -17.79
N ASP A 426 5.28 6.98 -19.08
CA ASP A 426 4.02 6.82 -19.82
C ASP A 426 3.88 5.39 -20.32
N LEU A 427 2.85 4.70 -19.88
CA LEU A 427 2.53 3.33 -20.28
C LEU A 427 1.40 3.26 -21.31
N ARG A 428 0.81 4.36 -21.71
CA ARG A 428 -0.34 4.36 -22.62
C ARG A 428 0.08 3.89 -24.00
N ALA A 429 -0.63 2.89 -24.54
CA ALA A 429 -0.51 2.51 -25.92
C ALA A 429 -1.04 3.65 -26.80
N THR A 430 -0.29 4.03 -27.84
CA THR A 430 -0.65 5.09 -28.81
C THR A 430 -1.62 4.54 -29.85
#